data_272b989945a1025a67547fcd9362f2aa
#
_entry.id   272b989945a1025a67547fcd9362f2aa
#
_cell.length_a   1.000
_cell.length_b   1.000
_cell.length_c   1.000
_cell.angle_alpha   90.00
_cell.angle_beta   90.00
_cell.angle_gamma   90.00
#
_symmetry.space_group_name_H-M   'P 1'
#
loop_
_entity.id
_entity.type
_entity.pdbx_description
1 polymer ?
#
loop_
_entity_poly.entity_id
_entity_poly.type
_entity_poly.pdbx_seq_one_letter_code
_entity_poly.pdbx_strand_id
1 'polypeptide(L)'
;MEITKDTILYFSGSGNSLQIAKDISSNLGEFNLINIGSLLNEKEIEVKARTIGIIFPVYYARMPLIVENVAKKLKISIDTYVFGIASHGGAPANVLIRLDDKLKENGLGLNSGFLIHMPANNVLAYNPKTPEKHNKTFEREKEKVEKISAIIRERKSQKCEVSKLVIDRGIDKLFSKATNKIMNKLHEKDSEFWAKNNCNSCRICEKICPVNNIELKNNKPIWKHKCEQCTACIQFCTEKAIQFGTKTINRNRYKNPNVSLNEMINKTY
;
A
#
# COMPACT_ATOMS: atom_id res chain seq x y z
N MET A 1 -3.64 -3.69 -20.90
CA MET A 1 -2.25 -4.09 -20.55
C MET A 1 -2.19 -5.59 -20.35
N GLU A 2 -1.07 -6.25 -20.72
CA GLU A 2 -0.88 -7.70 -20.49
C GLU A 2 0.34 -7.95 -19.61
N ILE A 3 0.21 -8.86 -18.62
CA ILE A 3 1.27 -9.29 -17.69
C ILE A 3 1.60 -10.75 -17.96
N THR A 4 2.75 -11.02 -18.58
CA THR A 4 3.19 -12.37 -18.99
C THR A 4 4.30 -12.95 -18.12
N LYS A 5 5.00 -12.11 -17.34
CA LYS A 5 6.05 -12.50 -16.39
C LYS A 5 5.54 -12.48 -14.96
N ASP A 6 6.12 -13.32 -14.11
CA ASP A 6 5.83 -13.31 -12.68
C ASP A 6 6.01 -11.91 -12.11
N THR A 7 4.98 -11.39 -11.45
CA THR A 7 4.86 -9.96 -11.13
C THR A 7 4.29 -9.75 -9.74
N ILE A 8 4.80 -8.75 -9.05
CA ILE A 8 4.21 -8.22 -7.82
C ILE A 8 3.67 -6.81 -8.09
N LEU A 9 2.36 -6.68 -8.00
CA LEU A 9 1.69 -5.38 -7.95
C LEU A 9 1.78 -4.84 -6.54
N TYR A 10 2.38 -3.68 -6.35
CA TYR A 10 2.51 -3.13 -5.01
C TYR A 10 1.98 -1.69 -4.90
N PHE A 11 1.48 -1.35 -3.71
CA PHE A 11 1.17 0.00 -3.31
C PHE A 11 1.84 0.32 -1.97
N SER A 12 2.50 1.47 -1.86
CA SER A 12 3.17 1.88 -0.63
C SER A 12 3.14 3.40 -0.45
N GLY A 13 2.80 3.86 0.76
CA GLY A 13 2.85 5.29 1.12
C GLY A 13 4.15 5.71 1.82
N SER A 14 4.79 4.80 2.55
CA SER A 14 5.98 5.07 3.37
C SER A 14 7.17 4.16 3.07
N GLY A 15 7.05 3.29 2.07
CA GLY A 15 8.08 2.33 1.69
C GLY A 15 7.90 0.92 2.28
N ASN A 16 7.07 0.72 3.32
CA ASN A 16 6.96 -0.60 3.98
C ASN A 16 6.50 -1.72 3.03
N SER A 17 5.42 -1.52 2.29
CA SER A 17 4.94 -2.54 1.35
C SER A 17 5.89 -2.74 0.16
N LEU A 18 6.60 -1.69 -0.27
CA LEU A 18 7.64 -1.81 -1.30
C LEU A 18 8.82 -2.63 -0.79
N GLN A 19 9.26 -2.43 0.46
CA GLN A 19 10.31 -3.26 1.06
C GLN A 19 9.91 -4.74 1.03
N ILE A 20 8.71 -5.07 1.51
CA ILE A 20 8.20 -6.45 1.46
C ILE A 20 8.18 -6.99 0.02
N ALA A 21 7.76 -6.19 -0.96
CA ALA A 21 7.75 -6.61 -2.36
C ALA A 21 9.16 -6.92 -2.89
N LYS A 22 10.15 -6.09 -2.53
CA LYS A 22 11.56 -6.30 -2.87
C LYS A 22 12.11 -7.60 -2.24
N ASP A 23 11.83 -7.81 -0.95
CA ASP A 23 12.34 -8.96 -0.22
C ASP A 23 11.72 -10.28 -0.73
N ILE A 24 10.41 -10.28 -1.03
CA ILE A 24 9.74 -11.42 -1.68
C ILE A 24 10.32 -11.67 -3.08
N SER A 25 10.49 -10.63 -3.89
CA SER A 25 11.08 -10.74 -5.23
C SER A 25 12.50 -11.32 -5.17
N SER A 26 13.34 -10.81 -4.28
CA SER A 26 14.72 -11.29 -4.07
C SER A 26 14.77 -12.78 -3.68
N ASN A 27 13.85 -13.22 -2.81
CA ASN A 27 13.80 -14.60 -2.36
C ASN A 27 13.25 -15.57 -3.40
N LEU A 28 12.39 -15.11 -4.32
CA LEU A 28 11.76 -15.95 -5.34
C LEU A 28 12.52 -15.97 -6.67
N GLY A 29 13.41 -15.01 -6.91
CA GLY A 29 14.11 -14.80 -8.18
C GLY A 29 13.27 -13.98 -9.16
N GLU A 30 13.73 -12.79 -9.46
CA GLU A 30 13.31 -11.84 -10.52
C GLU A 30 11.81 -11.74 -10.83
N PHE A 31 11.02 -11.35 -9.84
CA PHE A 31 9.67 -10.86 -10.09
C PHE A 31 9.69 -9.41 -10.57
N ASN A 32 8.92 -9.08 -11.58
CA ASN A 32 8.66 -7.70 -11.92
C ASN A 32 7.92 -6.99 -10.79
N LEU A 33 8.37 -5.81 -10.40
CA LEU A 33 7.67 -4.98 -9.42
C LEU A 33 6.97 -3.83 -10.13
N ILE A 34 5.64 -3.79 -10.05
CA ILE A 34 4.82 -2.74 -10.69
C ILE A 34 4.06 -1.99 -9.60
N ASN A 35 4.29 -0.66 -9.54
CA ASN A 35 3.51 0.20 -8.66
C ASN A 35 2.06 0.30 -9.16
N ILE A 36 1.10 -0.03 -8.30
CA ILE A 36 -0.34 0.01 -8.63
C ILE A 36 -0.77 1.37 -9.17
N GLY A 37 -0.13 2.47 -8.75
CA GLY A 37 -0.40 3.81 -9.26
C GLY A 37 -0.14 3.99 -10.77
N SER A 38 0.73 3.19 -11.39
CA SER A 38 0.97 3.21 -12.83
C SER A 38 -0.16 2.57 -13.63
N LEU A 39 -0.99 1.75 -12.99
CA LEU A 39 -2.05 0.96 -13.62
C LEU A 39 -3.43 1.65 -13.60
N LEU A 40 -3.52 2.85 -13.03
CA LEU A 40 -4.81 3.53 -12.84
C LEU A 40 -5.55 3.83 -14.14
N ASN A 41 -4.82 4.11 -15.21
CA ASN A 41 -5.40 4.44 -16.52
C ASN A 41 -5.70 3.21 -17.37
N GLU A 42 -5.25 2.01 -16.97
CA GLU A 42 -5.60 0.77 -17.67
C GLU A 42 -7.11 0.51 -17.53
N LYS A 43 -7.76 0.12 -18.61
CA LYS A 43 -9.17 -0.31 -18.58
C LYS A 43 -9.29 -1.74 -18.06
N GLU A 44 -8.40 -2.60 -18.52
CA GLU A 44 -8.32 -4.01 -18.19
C GLU A 44 -6.85 -4.44 -18.14
N ILE A 45 -6.53 -5.39 -17.28
CA ILE A 45 -5.17 -5.92 -17.06
C ILE A 45 -5.27 -7.44 -17.17
N GLU A 46 -4.84 -7.99 -18.30
CA GLU A 46 -4.77 -9.43 -18.50
C GLU A 46 -3.53 -10.01 -17.82
N VAL A 47 -3.71 -11.01 -16.98
CA VAL A 47 -2.64 -11.70 -16.27
C VAL A 47 -2.52 -13.13 -16.80
N LYS A 48 -1.44 -13.38 -17.55
CA LYS A 48 -1.05 -14.68 -18.10
C LYS A 48 0.24 -15.22 -17.46
N ALA A 49 0.78 -14.51 -16.48
CA ALA A 49 1.92 -14.93 -15.68
C ALA A 49 1.60 -16.21 -14.88
N ARG A 50 2.64 -16.98 -14.54
CA ARG A 50 2.48 -18.15 -13.68
C ARG A 50 2.14 -17.78 -12.24
N THR A 51 2.62 -16.60 -11.80
CA THR A 51 2.42 -16.11 -10.43
C THR A 51 2.20 -14.60 -10.43
N ILE A 52 1.18 -14.15 -9.70
CA ILE A 52 0.97 -12.73 -9.43
C ILE A 52 0.79 -12.48 -7.93
N GLY A 53 1.48 -11.46 -7.43
CA GLY A 53 1.34 -10.97 -6.06
C GLY A 53 0.65 -9.61 -5.99
N ILE A 54 -0.11 -9.35 -4.93
CA ILE A 54 -0.68 -8.04 -4.62
C ILE A 54 -0.25 -7.66 -3.21
N ILE A 55 0.61 -6.62 -3.08
CA ILE A 55 1.18 -6.21 -1.79
C ILE A 55 0.80 -4.76 -1.47
N PHE A 56 0.15 -4.54 -0.33
CA PHE A 56 -0.40 -3.23 0.01
C PHE A 56 -0.48 -2.97 1.52
N PRO A 57 -0.56 -1.70 1.97
CA PRO A 57 -0.77 -1.37 3.38
C PRO A 57 -2.25 -1.40 3.75
N VAL A 58 -2.52 -1.69 5.02
CA VAL A 58 -3.87 -1.56 5.58
C VAL A 58 -4.14 -0.11 5.97
N TYR A 59 -5.19 0.48 5.43
CA TYR A 59 -5.68 1.81 5.80
C TYR A 59 -7.09 1.71 6.39
N TYR A 60 -7.28 2.21 7.60
CA TYR A 60 -8.61 2.21 8.28
C TYR A 60 -9.26 0.81 8.32
N ALA A 61 -8.46 -0.22 8.61
CA ALA A 61 -8.86 -1.63 8.58
C ALA A 61 -9.37 -2.12 7.21
N ARG A 62 -8.98 -1.45 6.12
CA ARG A 62 -9.40 -1.70 4.74
C ARG A 62 -8.20 -1.76 3.78
N MET A 63 -8.48 -2.33 2.63
CA MET A 63 -7.66 -2.18 1.44
C MET A 63 -7.76 -0.73 0.92
N PRO A 64 -6.66 -0.08 0.50
CA PRO A 64 -6.71 1.25 -0.14
C PRO A 64 -7.59 1.24 -1.39
N LEU A 65 -8.29 2.35 -1.67
CA LEU A 65 -9.18 2.45 -2.83
C LEU A 65 -8.45 2.20 -4.15
N ILE A 66 -7.22 2.70 -4.27
CA ILE A 66 -6.38 2.47 -5.45
C ILE A 66 -6.13 0.97 -5.70
N VAL A 67 -5.92 0.18 -4.65
CA VAL A 67 -5.72 -1.28 -4.75
C VAL A 67 -7.02 -1.97 -5.17
N GLU A 68 -8.15 -1.59 -4.55
CA GLU A 68 -9.46 -2.12 -4.92
C GLU A 68 -9.80 -1.82 -6.37
N ASN A 69 -9.52 -0.58 -6.83
CA ASN A 69 -9.79 -0.17 -8.20
C ASN A 69 -8.96 -0.94 -9.23
N VAL A 70 -7.70 -1.26 -8.92
CA VAL A 70 -6.87 -2.08 -9.81
C VAL A 70 -7.27 -3.55 -9.74
N ALA A 71 -7.57 -4.10 -8.56
CA ALA A 71 -8.03 -5.48 -8.41
C ALA A 71 -9.28 -5.78 -9.26
N LYS A 72 -10.21 -4.83 -9.39
CA LYS A 72 -11.40 -4.95 -10.24
C LYS A 72 -11.10 -5.05 -11.74
N LYS A 73 -9.92 -4.64 -12.18
CA LYS A 73 -9.49 -4.64 -13.59
C LYS A 73 -8.70 -5.87 -14.00
N LEU A 74 -8.29 -6.68 -13.01
CA LEU A 74 -7.48 -7.88 -13.26
C LEU A 74 -8.35 -8.98 -13.86
N LYS A 75 -7.93 -9.49 -15.02
CA LYS A 75 -8.42 -10.72 -15.67
C LYS A 75 -7.31 -11.76 -15.55
N ILE A 76 -7.46 -12.65 -14.60
CA ILE A 76 -6.40 -13.59 -14.20
C ILE A 76 -6.67 -14.95 -14.82
N SER A 77 -5.66 -15.53 -15.51
CA SER A 77 -5.74 -16.87 -16.08
C SER A 77 -5.90 -17.92 -14.98
N ILE A 78 -6.68 -18.98 -15.25
CA ILE A 78 -7.03 -20.02 -14.26
C ILE A 78 -5.80 -20.74 -13.68
N ASP A 79 -4.71 -20.83 -14.44
CA ASP A 79 -3.48 -21.51 -14.03
C ASP A 79 -2.52 -20.60 -13.22
N THR A 80 -2.87 -19.31 -13.06
CA THR A 80 -2.06 -18.35 -12.33
C THR A 80 -2.18 -18.57 -10.82
N TYR A 81 -1.05 -18.69 -10.13
CA TYR A 81 -1.01 -18.65 -8.67
C TYR A 81 -1.11 -17.20 -8.19
N VAL A 82 -2.09 -16.91 -7.35
CA VAL A 82 -2.38 -15.57 -6.85
C VAL A 82 -2.12 -15.48 -5.35
N PHE A 83 -1.25 -14.56 -4.93
CA PHE A 83 -1.04 -14.31 -3.51
C PHE A 83 -1.27 -12.85 -3.12
N GLY A 84 -1.74 -12.63 -1.89
CA GLY A 84 -1.94 -11.32 -1.31
C GLY A 84 -1.10 -11.12 -0.06
N ILE A 85 -0.45 -9.96 0.09
CA ILE A 85 0.24 -9.59 1.34
C ILE A 85 -0.23 -8.23 1.80
N ALA A 86 -0.77 -8.15 3.03
CA ALA A 86 -1.17 -6.89 3.63
C ALA A 86 -0.21 -6.49 4.76
N SER A 87 0.47 -5.35 4.60
CA SER A 87 1.31 -4.77 5.65
C SER A 87 0.47 -3.93 6.60
N HIS A 88 0.65 -4.11 7.91
CA HIS A 88 -0.18 -3.41 8.91
C HIS A 88 0.64 -3.00 10.15
N GLY A 89 0.25 -1.89 10.77
CA GLY A 89 0.83 -1.43 12.04
C GLY A 89 0.01 -1.80 13.29
N GLY A 90 -1.07 -2.58 13.12
CA GLY A 90 -1.97 -2.95 14.22
C GLY A 90 -3.14 -3.81 13.76
N ALA A 91 -4.30 -3.21 13.51
CA ALA A 91 -5.57 -3.87 13.23
C ALA A 91 -5.80 -4.13 11.73
N PRO A 92 -5.43 -5.30 11.17
CA PRO A 92 -5.62 -5.62 9.75
C PRO A 92 -7.04 -6.07 9.41
N ALA A 93 -7.88 -6.38 10.39
CA ALA A 93 -9.24 -6.90 10.22
C ALA A 93 -9.32 -8.08 9.22
N ASN A 94 -10.28 -8.04 8.31
CA ASN A 94 -10.50 -9.06 7.27
C ASN A 94 -10.01 -8.59 5.87
N VAL A 95 -8.96 -7.76 5.81
CA VAL A 95 -8.56 -7.09 4.58
C VAL A 95 -8.23 -8.05 3.42
N LEU A 96 -7.61 -9.20 3.71
CA LEU A 96 -7.27 -10.21 2.70
C LEU A 96 -8.49 -10.99 2.21
N ILE A 97 -9.48 -11.23 3.09
CA ILE A 97 -10.77 -11.80 2.67
C ILE A 97 -11.47 -10.86 1.68
N ARG A 98 -11.42 -9.55 1.94
CA ARG A 98 -12.00 -8.54 1.04
C ARG A 98 -11.30 -8.48 -0.31
N LEU A 99 -9.96 -8.64 -0.34
CA LEU A 99 -9.21 -8.76 -1.59
C LEU A 99 -9.60 -10.04 -2.34
N ASP A 100 -9.67 -11.16 -1.63
CA ASP A 100 -10.08 -12.45 -2.18
C ASP A 100 -11.48 -12.39 -2.81
N ASP A 101 -12.47 -11.83 -2.07
CA ASP A 101 -13.83 -11.63 -2.56
C ASP A 101 -13.84 -10.75 -3.82
N LYS A 102 -13.04 -9.68 -3.82
CA LYS A 102 -12.96 -8.76 -4.96
C LYS A 102 -12.36 -9.40 -6.20
N LEU A 103 -11.36 -10.25 -6.05
CA LEU A 103 -10.75 -10.99 -7.16
C LEU A 103 -11.69 -12.07 -7.69
N LYS A 104 -12.45 -12.73 -6.82
CA LYS A 104 -13.47 -13.73 -7.19
C LYS A 104 -14.59 -13.16 -8.06
N GLU A 105 -14.92 -11.87 -7.91
CA GLU A 105 -15.87 -11.18 -8.80
C GLU A 105 -15.39 -11.23 -10.28
N ASN A 106 -14.08 -11.39 -10.50
CA ASN A 106 -13.44 -11.47 -11.81
C ASN A 106 -12.97 -12.90 -12.17
N GLY A 107 -13.43 -13.91 -11.43
CA GLY A 107 -13.26 -15.32 -11.75
C GLY A 107 -12.22 -16.09 -10.93
N LEU A 108 -11.23 -15.44 -10.31
CA LEU A 108 -10.19 -16.13 -9.55
C LEU A 108 -9.82 -15.39 -8.27
N GLY A 109 -9.85 -16.09 -7.13
CA GLY A 109 -9.45 -15.57 -5.83
C GLY A 109 -7.98 -15.77 -5.49
N LEU A 110 -7.64 -15.52 -4.22
CA LEU A 110 -6.30 -15.76 -3.69
C LEU A 110 -6.06 -17.25 -3.43
N ASN A 111 -4.93 -17.78 -3.90
CA ASN A 111 -4.41 -19.08 -3.46
C ASN A 111 -3.84 -18.99 -2.04
N SER A 112 -3.23 -17.86 -1.68
CA SER A 112 -2.72 -17.62 -0.33
C SER A 112 -2.73 -16.14 0.03
N GLY A 113 -2.89 -15.85 1.32
CA GLY A 113 -2.93 -14.48 1.82
C GLY A 113 -2.23 -14.33 3.16
N PHE A 114 -1.34 -13.34 3.30
CA PHE A 114 -0.47 -13.16 4.45
C PHE A 114 -0.54 -11.75 5.04
N LEU A 115 -0.50 -11.66 6.37
CA LEU A 115 -0.43 -10.40 7.10
C LEU A 115 0.99 -10.17 7.60
N ILE A 116 1.64 -9.07 7.26
CA ILE A 116 2.96 -8.73 7.77
C ILE A 116 2.87 -7.49 8.66
N HIS A 117 3.28 -7.64 9.92
CA HIS A 117 3.37 -6.51 10.84
C HIS A 117 4.56 -5.64 10.49
N MET A 118 4.30 -4.36 10.24
CA MET A 118 5.28 -3.32 9.93
C MET A 118 5.12 -2.12 10.88
N PRO A 119 6.13 -1.25 10.98
CA PRO A 119 6.01 -0.05 11.81
C PRO A 119 4.75 0.76 11.49
N ALA A 120 3.99 1.07 12.54
CA ALA A 120 2.85 1.96 12.44
C ALA A 120 3.33 3.39 12.12
N ASN A 121 2.77 4.00 11.08
CA ASN A 121 3.30 5.23 10.51
C ASN A 121 2.25 6.27 10.09
N ASN A 122 1.00 6.13 10.56
CA ASN A 122 -0.06 7.07 10.24
C ASN A 122 0.16 8.42 10.93
N VAL A 123 0.94 9.29 10.29
CA VAL A 123 1.26 10.63 10.79
C VAL A 123 0.04 11.53 10.97
N LEU A 124 -1.09 11.20 10.36
CA LEU A 124 -2.35 11.96 10.52
C LEU A 124 -3.03 11.65 11.86
N ALA A 125 -2.80 10.46 12.41
CA ALA A 125 -3.44 10.02 13.65
C ALA A 125 -2.54 10.21 14.88
N TYR A 126 -1.24 9.89 14.79
CA TYR A 126 -0.29 9.92 15.91
C TYR A 126 1.11 10.35 15.47
N ASN A 127 2.01 10.53 16.43
CA ASN A 127 3.42 10.82 16.16
C ASN A 127 4.19 9.52 15.91
N PRO A 128 4.62 9.23 14.66
CA PRO A 128 5.37 8.01 14.37
C PRO A 128 6.67 7.93 15.15
N LYS A 129 7.06 6.72 15.56
CA LYS A 129 8.39 6.47 16.10
C LYS A 129 9.43 6.52 14.99
N THR A 130 10.67 6.82 15.33
CA THR A 130 11.78 6.80 14.37
C THR A 130 12.12 5.37 13.94
N PRO A 131 12.68 5.13 12.73
CA PRO A 131 12.97 3.80 12.22
C PRO A 131 13.81 2.93 13.17
N GLU A 132 14.78 3.51 13.88
CA GLU A 132 15.69 2.80 14.79
C GLU A 132 14.94 2.09 15.93
N LYS A 133 13.76 2.61 16.31
CA LYS A 133 12.90 1.99 17.33
C LYS A 133 12.14 0.77 16.83
N HIS A 134 12.33 0.39 15.58
CA HIS A 134 11.59 -0.68 14.92
C HIS A 134 12.45 -1.87 14.47
N ASN A 135 13.74 -1.95 14.86
CA ASN A 135 14.66 -3.00 14.41
C ASN A 135 14.08 -4.41 14.60
N LYS A 136 13.53 -4.72 15.78
CA LYS A 136 12.86 -6.01 16.03
C LYS A 136 11.66 -6.27 15.11
N THR A 137 10.99 -5.22 14.63
CA THR A 137 9.87 -5.37 13.68
C THR A 137 10.41 -5.76 12.31
N PHE A 138 11.49 -5.15 11.87
CA PHE A 138 12.14 -5.47 10.60
C PHE A 138 12.77 -6.87 10.62
N GLU A 139 13.37 -7.29 11.72
CA GLU A 139 13.87 -8.66 11.87
C GLU A 139 12.75 -9.70 11.71
N ARG A 140 11.63 -9.51 12.42
CA ARG A 140 10.46 -10.39 12.31
C ARG A 140 9.81 -10.36 10.93
N GLU A 141 9.85 -9.24 10.26
CA GLU A 141 9.38 -9.10 8.89
C GLU A 141 10.21 -9.98 7.96
N LYS A 142 11.55 -9.91 8.02
CA LYS A 142 12.46 -10.75 7.22
C LYS A 142 12.20 -12.25 7.43
N GLU A 143 12.14 -12.69 8.69
CA GLU A 143 11.83 -14.10 9.02
C GLU A 143 10.48 -14.54 8.43
N LYS A 144 9.47 -13.65 8.47
CA LYS A 144 8.15 -13.98 7.93
C LYS A 144 8.17 -14.00 6.41
N VAL A 145 8.88 -13.09 5.77
CA VAL A 145 9.06 -13.05 4.32
C VAL A 145 9.73 -14.33 3.80
N GLU A 146 10.76 -14.85 4.48
CA GLU A 146 11.40 -16.13 4.12
C GLU A 146 10.39 -17.27 4.11
N LYS A 147 9.58 -17.40 5.16
CA LYS A 147 8.54 -18.45 5.26
C LYS A 147 7.47 -18.30 4.18
N ILE A 148 7.03 -17.08 3.90
CA ILE A 148 6.06 -16.77 2.86
C ILE A 148 6.64 -17.12 1.48
N SER A 149 7.89 -16.75 1.23
CA SER A 149 8.56 -17.04 -0.04
C SER A 149 8.66 -18.54 -0.33
N ALA A 150 8.90 -19.38 0.70
CA ALA A 150 8.88 -20.83 0.55
C ALA A 150 7.50 -21.34 0.11
N ILE A 151 6.41 -20.84 0.72
CA ILE A 151 5.03 -21.21 0.37
C ILE A 151 4.69 -20.79 -1.07
N ILE A 152 5.07 -19.58 -1.47
CA ILE A 152 4.81 -19.06 -2.82
C ILE A 152 5.61 -19.88 -3.86
N ARG A 153 6.89 -20.19 -3.59
CA ARG A 153 7.74 -21.00 -4.49
C ARG A 153 7.12 -22.38 -4.77
N GLU A 154 6.53 -22.99 -3.76
CA GLU A 154 5.84 -24.26 -3.88
C GLU A 154 4.40 -24.12 -4.40
N ARG A 155 3.93 -22.90 -4.65
CA ARG A 155 2.56 -22.57 -5.08
C ARG A 155 1.49 -23.22 -4.19
N LYS A 156 1.76 -23.31 -2.88
CA LYS A 156 0.82 -23.89 -1.92
C LYS A 156 -0.38 -23.00 -1.69
N SER A 157 -1.57 -23.59 -1.87
CA SER A 157 -2.82 -22.93 -1.49
C SER A 157 -3.06 -23.08 0.01
N GLN A 158 -3.43 -21.96 0.65
CA GLN A 158 -3.82 -21.94 2.06
C GLN A 158 -4.83 -20.81 2.33
N LYS A 159 -5.57 -20.96 3.43
CA LYS A 159 -6.51 -19.91 3.86
C LYS A 159 -5.77 -18.59 4.11
N CYS A 160 -6.42 -17.49 3.71
CA CYS A 160 -5.93 -16.16 4.02
C CYS A 160 -5.80 -15.95 5.53
N GLU A 161 -4.67 -15.40 5.95
CA GLU A 161 -4.49 -14.96 7.33
C GLU A 161 -5.49 -13.84 7.66
N VAL A 162 -6.01 -13.85 8.87
CA VAL A 162 -6.92 -12.83 9.40
C VAL A 162 -6.37 -12.26 10.71
N SER A 163 -6.85 -11.11 11.12
CA SER A 163 -6.47 -10.54 12.41
C SER A 163 -6.64 -11.56 13.54
N LYS A 164 -5.63 -11.69 14.39
CA LYS A 164 -5.72 -12.52 15.61
C LYS A 164 -6.66 -11.94 16.66
N LEU A 165 -6.98 -10.65 16.56
CA LEU A 165 -7.91 -9.98 17.46
C LEU A 165 -9.35 -10.24 16.99
N VAL A 166 -10.08 -11.06 17.74
CA VAL A 166 -11.49 -11.37 17.42
C VAL A 166 -12.35 -10.11 17.38
N ILE A 167 -12.06 -9.16 18.28
CA ILE A 167 -12.76 -7.86 18.35
C ILE A 167 -12.56 -7.07 17.05
N ASP A 168 -11.37 -7.04 16.49
CA ASP A 168 -11.04 -6.35 15.24
C ASP A 168 -11.90 -6.88 14.07
N ARG A 169 -12.05 -8.20 13.96
CA ARG A 169 -12.88 -8.85 12.94
C ARG A 169 -14.38 -8.61 13.16
N GLY A 170 -14.83 -8.64 14.41
CA GLY A 170 -16.23 -8.39 14.78
C GLY A 170 -16.63 -6.93 14.51
N ILE A 171 -15.80 -5.98 14.92
CA ILE A 171 -16.00 -4.56 14.65
C ILE A 171 -16.02 -4.30 13.13
N ASP A 172 -15.10 -4.90 12.37
CA ASP A 172 -15.09 -4.75 10.91
C ASP A 172 -16.41 -5.22 10.27
N LYS A 173 -16.96 -6.35 10.71
CA LYS A 173 -18.25 -6.87 10.20
C LYS A 173 -19.41 -5.95 10.57
N LEU A 174 -19.43 -5.44 11.81
CA LEU A 174 -20.53 -4.61 12.33
C LEU A 174 -20.50 -3.19 11.72
N PHE A 175 -19.31 -2.59 11.59
CA PHE A 175 -19.14 -1.21 11.11
C PHE A 175 -18.77 -1.10 9.64
N SER A 176 -18.90 -2.18 8.87
CA SER A 176 -18.52 -2.20 7.45
C SER A 176 -19.17 -1.08 6.63
N LYS A 177 -20.46 -0.79 6.84
CA LYS A 177 -21.17 0.30 6.13
C LYS A 177 -20.63 1.69 6.49
N ALA A 178 -20.36 1.94 7.79
CA ALA A 178 -19.80 3.21 8.25
C ALA A 178 -18.37 3.42 7.73
N THR A 179 -17.54 2.37 7.75
CA THR A 179 -16.18 2.41 7.25
C THR A 179 -16.14 2.64 5.74
N ASN A 180 -17.04 2.03 4.97
CA ASN A 180 -17.19 2.29 3.53
C ASN A 180 -17.54 3.76 3.25
N LYS A 181 -18.47 4.35 4.03
CA LYS A 181 -18.81 5.77 3.90
C LYS A 181 -17.61 6.69 4.17
N ILE A 182 -16.78 6.34 5.17
CA ILE A 182 -15.52 7.06 5.45
C ILE A 182 -14.55 6.93 4.30
N MET A 183 -14.35 5.71 3.77
CA MET A 183 -13.43 5.46 2.64
C MET A 183 -13.85 6.23 1.39
N ASN A 184 -15.15 6.25 1.07
CA ASN A 184 -15.66 7.00 -0.09
C ASN A 184 -15.44 8.52 0.02
N LYS A 185 -15.31 9.04 1.25
CA LYS A 185 -15.03 10.47 1.50
C LYS A 185 -13.55 10.80 1.74
N LEU A 186 -12.66 9.80 1.68
CA LEU A 186 -11.24 10.03 1.91
C LEU A 186 -10.62 11.03 0.94
N HIS A 187 -11.07 11.02 -0.30
CA HIS A 187 -10.58 11.94 -1.34
C HIS A 187 -10.82 13.41 -0.99
N GLU A 188 -11.95 13.72 -0.35
CA GLU A 188 -12.35 15.09 0.03
C GLU A 188 -11.51 15.66 1.19
N LYS A 189 -10.92 14.80 2.01
CA LYS A 189 -10.09 15.21 3.15
C LYS A 189 -8.74 15.81 2.76
N ASP A 190 -8.40 15.83 1.51
CA ASP A 190 -7.16 16.46 1.04
C ASP A 190 -7.22 18.00 1.11
N SER A 191 -8.38 18.59 1.29
CA SER A 191 -8.55 20.01 1.58
C SER A 191 -7.85 20.46 2.89
N GLU A 192 -7.55 19.53 3.81
CA GLU A 192 -6.79 19.81 5.02
C GLU A 192 -5.26 19.86 4.81
N PHE A 193 -4.76 19.46 3.63
CA PHE A 193 -3.33 19.58 3.32
C PHE A 193 -2.95 21.00 2.92
N TRP A 194 -1.77 21.40 3.39
CA TRP A 194 -1.19 22.70 3.05
C TRP A 194 0.34 22.64 3.12
N ALA A 195 1.01 23.66 2.62
CA ALA A 195 2.46 23.78 2.67
C ALA A 195 2.92 25.02 3.43
N LYS A 196 3.87 24.84 4.34
CA LYS A 196 4.55 25.93 5.04
C LYS A 196 5.31 26.85 4.08
N ASN A 197 5.70 28.04 4.56
CA ASN A 197 6.47 29.01 3.79
C ASN A 197 7.87 28.51 3.38
N ASN A 198 8.47 27.58 4.12
CA ASN A 198 9.75 26.95 3.79
C ASN A 198 9.65 25.92 2.66
N CYS A 199 8.52 25.78 1.97
CA CYS A 199 8.42 24.96 0.76
C CYS A 199 9.31 25.54 -0.35
N ASN A 200 10.28 24.73 -0.81
CA ASN A 200 11.24 25.10 -1.87
C ASN A 200 10.79 24.69 -3.29
N SER A 201 9.54 24.29 -3.46
CA SER A 201 8.94 23.93 -4.77
C SER A 201 9.62 22.78 -5.52
N CYS A 202 10.29 21.86 -4.82
CA CYS A 202 11.08 20.76 -5.40
C CYS A 202 10.26 19.69 -6.16
N ARG A 203 8.93 19.76 -6.16
CA ARG A 203 8.00 18.83 -6.83
C ARG A 203 8.04 17.37 -6.37
N ILE A 204 8.75 17.02 -5.29
CA ILE A 204 8.76 15.65 -4.75
C ILE A 204 7.33 15.17 -4.45
N CYS A 205 6.50 16.01 -3.82
CA CYS A 205 5.13 15.67 -3.46
C CYS A 205 4.23 15.37 -4.67
N GLU A 206 4.46 16.06 -5.79
CA GLU A 206 3.77 15.84 -7.06
C GLU A 206 4.20 14.49 -7.68
N LYS A 207 5.51 14.24 -7.77
CA LYS A 207 6.08 13.03 -8.36
C LYS A 207 5.74 11.76 -7.58
N ILE A 208 5.76 11.83 -6.25
CA ILE A 208 5.53 10.67 -5.37
C ILE A 208 4.04 10.33 -5.22
N CYS A 209 3.14 11.23 -5.64
CA CYS A 209 1.71 11.01 -5.48
C CYS A 209 1.22 9.85 -6.38
N PRO A 210 0.72 8.75 -5.81
CA PRO A 210 0.36 7.56 -6.59
C PRO A 210 -0.84 7.78 -7.51
N VAL A 211 -1.66 8.78 -7.22
CA VAL A 211 -2.89 9.11 -7.95
C VAL A 211 -2.81 10.45 -8.69
N ASN A 212 -1.62 11.03 -8.82
CA ASN A 212 -1.40 12.33 -9.47
C ASN A 212 -2.33 13.44 -8.93
N ASN A 213 -2.57 13.41 -7.61
CA ASN A 213 -3.49 14.34 -6.92
C ASN A 213 -2.85 15.70 -6.60
N ILE A 214 -1.54 15.86 -6.80
CA ILE A 214 -0.82 17.07 -6.40
C ILE A 214 -0.22 17.73 -7.64
N GLU A 215 -0.36 19.03 -7.71
CA GLU A 215 0.18 19.89 -8.75
C GLU A 215 0.78 21.14 -8.11
N LEU A 216 1.90 21.67 -8.65
CA LEU A 216 2.43 22.95 -8.23
C LEU A 216 1.77 24.10 -8.99
N LYS A 217 1.12 25.01 -8.24
CA LYS A 217 0.61 26.28 -8.75
C LYS A 217 1.17 27.42 -7.92
N ASN A 218 1.70 28.45 -8.57
CA ASN A 218 2.37 29.57 -7.90
C ASN A 218 3.42 29.13 -6.86
N ASN A 219 4.25 28.16 -7.24
CA ASN A 219 5.31 27.59 -6.40
C ASN A 219 4.83 26.89 -5.10
N LYS A 220 3.55 26.55 -4.99
CA LYS A 220 2.96 25.83 -3.86
C LYS A 220 2.18 24.62 -4.37
N PRO A 221 2.20 23.47 -3.63
CA PRO A 221 1.38 22.33 -3.98
C PRO A 221 -0.09 22.60 -3.70
N ILE A 222 -0.93 22.19 -4.63
CA ILE A 222 -2.39 22.14 -4.49
C ILE A 222 -2.86 20.69 -4.67
N TRP A 223 -3.96 20.33 -4.02
CA TRP A 223 -4.56 18.99 -4.08
C TRP A 223 -5.84 19.03 -4.90
N LYS A 224 -6.09 17.98 -5.69
CA LYS A 224 -7.16 17.90 -6.71
C LYS A 224 -8.30 16.94 -6.34
N HIS A 225 -8.50 16.68 -5.05
CA HIS A 225 -9.59 15.85 -4.51
C HIS A 225 -9.60 14.38 -5.01
N LYS A 226 -8.39 13.79 -5.17
CA LYS A 226 -8.20 12.37 -5.53
C LYS A 226 -7.31 11.64 -4.52
N CYS A 227 -7.22 12.13 -3.28
CA CYS A 227 -6.24 11.69 -2.30
C CYS A 227 -6.54 10.28 -1.77
N GLU A 228 -5.53 9.42 -1.72
CA GLU A 228 -5.57 8.09 -1.09
C GLU A 228 -5.23 8.13 0.41
N GLN A 229 -4.96 9.32 0.99
CA GLN A 229 -4.52 9.48 2.38
C GLN A 229 -3.26 8.65 2.73
N CYS A 230 -2.46 8.30 1.73
CA CYS A 230 -1.25 7.48 1.89
C CYS A 230 -0.09 8.20 2.58
N THR A 231 -0.20 9.52 2.73
CA THR A 231 0.77 10.41 3.39
C THR A 231 2.18 10.45 2.78
N ALA A 232 2.41 9.84 1.61
CA ALA A 232 3.72 9.85 0.97
C ALA A 232 4.28 11.26 0.79
N CYS A 233 3.44 12.22 0.38
CA CYS A 233 3.83 13.62 0.22
C CYS A 233 4.33 14.27 1.53
N ILE A 234 3.74 13.91 2.69
CA ILE A 234 4.20 14.38 4.01
C ILE A 234 5.49 13.69 4.42
N GLN A 235 5.53 12.35 4.29
CA GLN A 235 6.63 11.53 4.78
C GLN A 235 7.95 11.80 4.04
N PHE A 236 7.88 12.05 2.74
CA PHE A 236 9.05 12.25 1.88
C PHE A 236 9.38 13.72 1.61
N CYS A 237 8.63 14.68 2.15
CA CYS A 237 8.98 16.10 2.02
C CYS A 237 10.28 16.41 2.78
N THR A 238 11.34 16.77 2.06
CA THR A 238 12.67 17.07 2.62
C THR A 238 12.62 18.25 3.58
N GLU A 239 11.85 19.29 3.24
CA GLU A 239 11.67 20.49 4.04
C GLU A 239 10.64 20.31 5.17
N LYS A 240 10.00 19.14 5.30
CA LYS A 240 8.85 18.93 6.18
C LYS A 240 7.79 20.03 6.05
N ALA A 241 7.68 20.59 4.84
CA ALA A 241 6.78 21.69 4.55
C ALA A 241 5.33 21.25 4.45
N ILE A 242 5.06 20.03 3.90
CA ILE A 242 3.69 19.53 3.77
C ILE A 242 3.12 19.18 5.14
N GLN A 243 1.93 19.71 5.43
CA GLN A 243 1.18 19.52 6.67
C GLN A 243 -0.26 19.10 6.42
N PHE A 244 -0.92 18.59 7.46
CA PHE A 244 -2.34 18.24 7.46
C PHE A 244 -3.01 18.87 8.69
N GLY A 245 -3.87 19.85 8.49
CA GLY A 245 -4.38 20.70 9.55
C GLY A 245 -3.25 21.24 10.43
N THR A 246 -3.45 21.29 11.73
CA THR A 246 -2.40 21.62 12.72
C THR A 246 -1.69 20.39 13.29
N LYS A 247 -2.24 19.18 13.04
CA LYS A 247 -1.86 17.94 13.72
C LYS A 247 -0.43 17.49 13.42
N THR A 248 0.07 17.76 12.21
CA THR A 248 1.34 17.18 11.73
C THR A 248 2.56 18.10 11.91
N ILE A 249 2.36 19.34 12.37
CA ILE A 249 3.41 20.37 12.46
C ILE A 249 4.65 19.89 13.25
N ASN A 250 4.41 19.24 14.40
CA ASN A 250 5.45 18.77 15.29
C ASN A 250 5.61 17.25 15.30
N ARG A 251 5.00 16.53 14.34
CA ARG A 251 5.12 15.08 14.23
C ARG A 251 6.35 14.68 13.43
N ASN A 252 6.96 13.57 13.87
CA ASN A 252 8.04 12.93 13.12
C ASN A 252 7.55 12.49 11.73
N ARG A 253 8.50 12.35 10.81
CA ARG A 253 8.29 11.71 9.52
C ARG A 253 8.86 10.30 9.58
N TYR A 254 8.10 9.34 9.06
CA TYR A 254 8.55 7.95 8.96
C TYR A 254 8.73 7.58 7.49
N LYS A 255 9.90 7.06 7.16
CA LYS A 255 10.21 6.40 5.89
C LYS A 255 10.82 5.05 6.23
N ASN A 256 10.50 4.02 5.44
CA ASN A 256 11.23 2.77 5.57
C ASN A 256 12.72 3.02 5.27
N PRO A 257 13.64 2.63 6.17
CA PRO A 257 15.07 2.96 6.01
C PRO A 257 15.73 2.30 4.80
N ASN A 258 15.16 1.20 4.29
CA ASN A 258 15.68 0.42 3.16
C ASN A 258 15.04 0.80 1.82
N VAL A 259 14.27 1.90 1.79
CA VAL A 259 13.58 2.37 0.58
C VAL A 259 13.91 3.83 0.35
N SER A 260 14.57 4.10 -0.77
CA SER A 260 14.95 5.45 -1.20
C SER A 260 13.76 6.23 -1.78
N LEU A 261 13.92 7.56 -1.87
CA LEU A 261 12.97 8.42 -2.55
C LEU A 261 12.82 8.05 -4.05
N ASN A 262 13.93 7.72 -4.70
CA ASN A 262 13.92 7.35 -6.13
C ASN A 262 13.09 6.09 -6.38
N GLU A 263 13.20 5.08 -5.52
CA GLU A 263 12.38 3.87 -5.59
C GLU A 263 10.89 4.15 -5.36
N MET A 264 10.54 5.13 -4.56
CA MET A 264 9.14 5.52 -4.36
C MET A 264 8.55 6.31 -5.53
N ILE A 265 9.37 7.05 -6.27
CA ILE A 265 8.96 7.83 -7.44
C ILE A 265 8.90 6.96 -8.68
N ASN A 266 9.86 6.04 -8.85
CA ASN A 266 9.87 5.09 -9.96
C ASN A 266 8.69 4.12 -9.80
N LYS A 267 7.89 3.99 -10.86
CA LYS A 267 6.63 3.21 -10.81
C LYS A 267 6.76 1.79 -11.37
N THR A 268 7.93 1.45 -11.92
CA THR A 268 8.27 0.11 -12.46
C THR A 268 9.74 -0.21 -12.19
N TYR A 269 10.03 -1.45 -11.88
CA TYR A 269 11.38 -2.00 -11.67
C TYR A 269 11.56 -3.26 -12.52
#